data_fb8cbc73fc27b30c16d210001f9e5b4f
#
_entry.id   fb8cbc73fc27b30c16d210001f9e5b4f
#
_cell.length_a   1.000
_cell.length_b   1.000
_cell.length_c   1.000
_cell.angle_alpha   90.00
_cell.angle_beta   90.00
_cell.angle_gamma   90.00
#
_symmetry.space_group_name_H-M   'P 1'
#
loop_
_entity.id
_entity.type
_entity.pdbx_description
1 polymer ?
#
loop_
_entity_poly.entity_id
_entity_poly.type
_entity_poly.pdbx_seq_one_letter_code
_entity_poly.pdbx_strand_id
1 'polypeptide(L)'
;ELNKYSESANSAVFSDCVENMIKMFSLFAPHLAEELWEKIGNKKMLAEGSWPEVSEEYLDEKMELGEDLLRNTASDMRKVIELVGKEPSKIRLFVAPEWKYLTYSEFKAGKDIGAMMKNSDLKKHAKELAKYVQRLHKRKFELPEVILSKEEVRKALEEGLEQMKTEFGCDIQLIDAEDSDNEKAGAGDVMKPAIFVE
;
A
#
# COMPACT_ATOMS: atom_id res chain seq x y z
N GLU A 1 5.18 -3.07 14.18
CA GLU A 1 5.51 -3.67 12.85
C GLU A 1 6.49 -4.83 12.99
N LEU A 2 7.64 -4.72 13.67
CA LEU A 2 8.62 -5.82 13.84
C LEU A 2 7.98 -7.13 14.32
N ASN A 3 7.06 -7.07 15.30
CA ASN A 3 6.35 -8.27 15.77
C ASN A 3 5.46 -8.91 14.68
N LYS A 4 4.95 -8.12 13.77
CA LYS A 4 4.10 -8.58 12.67
C LYS A 4 4.88 -9.43 11.66
N TYR A 5 6.16 -9.10 11.45
CA TYR A 5 7.05 -9.79 10.51
C TYR A 5 7.96 -10.83 11.15
N SER A 6 7.92 -10.97 12.49
CA SER A 6 8.87 -11.83 13.22
C SER A 6 8.84 -13.30 12.81
N GLU A 7 7.69 -13.81 12.37
CA GLU A 7 7.52 -15.21 11.96
C GLU A 7 7.95 -15.49 10.50
N SER A 8 7.91 -14.44 9.64
CA SER A 8 8.20 -14.57 8.20
C SER A 8 9.47 -13.84 7.75
N ALA A 9 10.07 -13.04 8.62
CA ALA A 9 11.25 -12.25 8.29
C ALA A 9 12.51 -13.10 8.12
N ASN A 10 13.36 -12.68 7.19
CA ASN A 10 14.73 -13.18 7.16
C ASN A 10 15.43 -12.84 8.46
N SER A 11 16.03 -13.85 9.11
CA SER A 11 16.66 -13.70 10.44
C SER A 11 17.77 -12.64 10.48
N ALA A 12 18.53 -12.47 9.39
CA ALA A 12 19.58 -11.45 9.30
C ALA A 12 18.95 -10.04 9.27
N VAL A 13 17.95 -9.82 8.41
CA VAL A 13 17.24 -8.54 8.31
C VAL A 13 16.56 -8.20 9.64
N PHE A 14 15.95 -9.17 10.28
CA PHE A 14 15.31 -8.98 11.58
C PHE A 14 16.34 -8.58 12.66
N SER A 15 17.51 -9.23 12.69
CA SER A 15 18.62 -8.90 13.60
C SER A 15 19.10 -7.46 13.39
N ASP A 16 19.35 -7.07 12.14
CA ASP A 16 19.76 -5.70 11.80
C ASP A 16 18.72 -4.65 12.21
N CYS A 17 17.44 -4.95 12.02
CA CYS A 17 16.35 -4.07 12.48
C CYS A 17 16.34 -3.92 14.01
N VAL A 18 16.53 -5.01 14.75
CA VAL A 18 16.59 -4.98 16.22
C VAL A 18 17.81 -4.19 16.70
N GLU A 19 18.97 -4.41 16.11
CA GLU A 19 20.18 -3.65 16.44
C GLU A 19 20.01 -2.15 16.20
N ASN A 20 19.50 -1.78 15.05
CA ASN A 20 19.24 -0.38 14.71
C ASN A 20 18.19 0.25 15.62
N MET A 21 17.14 -0.49 15.99
CA MET A 21 16.15 -0.03 16.95
C MET A 21 16.75 0.22 18.32
N ILE A 22 17.64 -0.66 18.82
CA ILE A 22 18.34 -0.46 20.10
C ILE A 22 19.24 0.77 20.05
N LYS A 23 19.98 0.97 18.94
CA LYS A 23 20.81 2.18 18.73
C LYS A 23 19.95 3.46 18.79
N MET A 24 18.83 3.50 18.07
CA MET A 24 17.92 4.66 18.11
C MET A 24 17.30 4.86 19.51
N PHE A 25 16.95 3.78 20.18
CA PHE A 25 16.37 3.82 21.52
C PHE A 25 17.36 4.36 22.58
N SER A 26 18.67 4.23 22.36
CA SER A 26 19.71 4.72 23.27
C SER A 26 19.63 6.22 23.53
N LEU A 27 19.05 7.00 22.63
CA LEU A 27 18.83 8.44 22.82
C LEU A 27 17.85 8.73 23.96
N PHE A 28 16.93 7.84 24.24
CA PHE A 28 15.87 8.01 25.23
C PHE A 28 16.19 7.28 26.54
N ALA A 29 16.76 6.10 26.44
CA ALA A 29 17.03 5.23 27.58
C ALA A 29 18.40 4.53 27.45
N PRO A 30 19.52 5.25 27.62
CA PRO A 30 20.87 4.74 27.33
C PRO A 30 21.22 3.49 28.14
N HIS A 31 20.91 3.46 29.44
CA HIS A 31 21.23 2.29 30.27
C HIS A 31 20.47 1.03 29.86
N LEU A 32 19.20 1.16 29.51
CA LEU A 32 18.40 0.04 29.03
C LEU A 32 18.87 -0.42 27.64
N ALA A 33 19.24 0.52 26.79
CA ALA A 33 19.78 0.19 25.48
C ALA A 33 21.10 -0.58 25.57
N GLU A 34 22.01 -0.19 26.47
CA GLU A 34 23.26 -0.94 26.72
C GLU A 34 22.98 -2.37 27.23
N GLU A 35 22.02 -2.54 28.14
CA GLU A 35 21.62 -3.86 28.62
C GLU A 35 21.04 -4.73 27.52
N LEU A 36 20.19 -4.17 26.64
CA LEU A 36 19.63 -4.88 25.49
C LEU A 36 20.72 -5.21 24.47
N TRP A 37 21.67 -4.30 24.24
CA TRP A 37 22.80 -4.48 23.34
C TRP A 37 23.71 -5.64 23.76
N GLU A 38 23.96 -5.78 25.06
CA GLU A 38 24.69 -6.92 25.62
C GLU A 38 23.89 -8.23 25.49
N LYS A 39 22.56 -8.17 25.74
CA LYS A 39 21.68 -9.36 25.63
C LYS A 39 21.60 -9.94 24.23
N ILE A 40 21.72 -9.12 23.18
CA ILE A 40 21.77 -9.61 21.80
C ILE A 40 23.16 -10.10 21.38
N GLY A 41 24.13 -10.12 22.31
CA GLY A 41 25.44 -10.76 22.15
C GLY A 41 26.58 -9.80 21.81
N ASN A 42 26.38 -8.51 21.81
CA ASN A 42 27.43 -7.54 21.57
C ASN A 42 28.34 -7.39 22.83
N LYS A 43 29.64 -7.32 22.59
CA LYS A 43 30.67 -7.26 23.68
C LYS A 43 31.19 -5.84 23.93
N LYS A 44 31.03 -4.94 22.96
CA LYS A 44 31.44 -3.54 23.08
C LYS A 44 30.27 -2.70 23.53
N MET A 45 30.56 -1.60 24.18
CA MET A 45 29.51 -0.66 24.58
C MET A 45 28.81 -0.08 23.33
N LEU A 46 27.52 0.07 23.41
CA LEU A 46 26.71 0.66 22.35
C LEU A 46 27.18 2.11 22.04
N ALA A 47 27.56 2.83 23.07
CA ALA A 47 28.07 4.21 22.96
C ALA A 47 29.36 4.34 22.12
N GLU A 48 30.11 3.26 21.92
CA GLU A 48 31.30 3.20 21.06
C GLU A 48 30.97 2.83 19.61
N GLY A 49 29.73 2.44 19.35
CA GLY A 49 29.25 2.03 18.05
C GLY A 49 28.92 3.17 17.10
N SER A 50 28.86 2.86 15.82
CA SER A 50 28.37 3.82 14.81
C SER A 50 26.85 3.94 14.86
N TRP A 51 26.37 5.16 14.56
CA TRP A 51 24.95 5.39 14.35
C TRP A 51 24.45 4.62 13.12
N PRO A 52 23.16 4.18 13.11
CA PRO A 52 22.60 3.54 11.93
C PRO A 52 22.67 4.46 10.71
N GLU A 53 23.17 3.93 9.62
CA GLU A 53 23.17 4.63 8.33
C GLU A 53 22.09 4.00 7.43
N VAL A 54 21.41 4.85 6.67
CA VAL A 54 20.44 4.40 5.67
C VAL A 54 21.23 3.96 4.43
N SER A 55 21.08 2.71 4.04
CA SER A 55 21.59 2.24 2.76
C SER A 55 20.58 2.58 1.66
N GLU A 56 21.00 3.32 0.64
CA GLU A 56 20.16 3.63 -0.53
C GLU A 56 19.68 2.36 -1.26
N GLU A 57 20.39 1.26 -1.11
CA GLU A 57 20.04 -0.05 -1.68
C GLU A 57 18.69 -0.58 -1.16
N TYR A 58 18.29 -0.19 0.05
CA TYR A 58 17.02 -0.61 0.66
C TYR A 58 15.88 0.38 0.46
N LEU A 59 16.13 1.51 -0.22
CA LEU A 59 15.10 2.49 -0.52
C LEU A 59 14.42 2.13 -1.86
N ASP A 60 13.31 1.40 -1.77
CA ASP A 60 12.43 1.12 -2.90
C ASP A 60 11.10 1.85 -2.71
N GLU A 61 10.95 2.97 -3.40
CA GLU A 61 9.74 3.80 -3.36
C GLU A 61 8.48 3.02 -3.74
N LYS A 62 8.59 2.05 -4.66
CA LYS A 62 7.45 1.22 -5.05
C LYS A 62 7.06 0.23 -3.95
N MET A 63 8.04 -0.28 -3.22
CA MET A 63 7.79 -1.16 -2.09
C MET A 63 7.09 -0.41 -0.95
N GLU A 64 7.53 0.81 -0.64
CA GLU A 64 6.86 1.68 0.33
C GLU A 64 5.43 2.01 -0.08
N LEU A 65 5.20 2.32 -1.36
CA LEU A 65 3.87 2.56 -1.91
C LEU A 65 2.98 1.30 -1.84
N GLY A 66 3.54 0.11 -2.00
CA GLY A 66 2.84 -1.16 -1.81
C GLY A 66 2.38 -1.36 -0.38
N GLU A 67 3.25 -1.12 0.60
CA GLU A 67 2.93 -1.19 2.03
C GLU A 67 1.88 -0.15 2.43
N ASP A 68 1.98 1.07 1.93
CA ASP A 68 0.98 2.12 2.15
C ASP A 68 -0.37 1.75 1.54
N LEU A 69 -0.39 1.15 0.36
CA LEU A 69 -1.60 0.62 -0.27
C LEU A 69 -2.28 -0.41 0.62
N LEU A 70 -1.53 -1.38 1.15
CA LEU A 70 -2.06 -2.41 2.07
C LEU A 70 -2.63 -1.79 3.34
N ARG A 71 -1.89 -0.88 3.97
CA ARG A 71 -2.29 -0.18 5.19
C ARG A 71 -3.57 0.64 4.98
N ASN A 72 -3.63 1.39 3.88
CA ASN A 72 -4.79 2.21 3.53
C ASN A 72 -6.00 1.34 3.19
N THR A 73 -5.81 0.24 2.46
CA THR A 73 -6.87 -0.72 2.12
C THR A 73 -7.45 -1.34 3.39
N ALA A 74 -6.60 -1.81 4.32
CA ALA A 74 -7.06 -2.36 5.59
C ALA A 74 -7.81 -1.31 6.44
N SER A 75 -7.35 -0.06 6.46
CA SER A 75 -8.04 1.04 7.13
C SER A 75 -9.42 1.32 6.53
N ASP A 76 -9.51 1.33 5.19
CA ASP A 76 -10.78 1.56 4.50
C ASP A 76 -11.74 0.37 4.67
N MET A 77 -11.23 -0.87 4.72
CA MET A 77 -12.02 -2.06 5.04
C MET A 77 -12.67 -1.94 6.42
N ARG A 78 -11.91 -1.55 7.46
CA ARG A 78 -12.46 -1.35 8.82
C ARG A 78 -13.58 -0.33 8.82
N LYS A 79 -13.41 0.80 8.13
CA LYS A 79 -14.44 1.83 8.01
C LYS A 79 -15.71 1.32 7.30
N VAL A 80 -15.54 0.53 6.23
CA VAL A 80 -16.69 -0.03 5.50
C VAL A 80 -17.42 -1.04 6.36
N ILE A 81 -16.72 -1.92 7.09
CA ILE A 81 -17.31 -2.88 8.01
C ILE A 81 -18.10 -2.15 9.12
N GLU A 82 -17.52 -1.11 9.72
CA GLU A 82 -18.18 -0.28 10.74
C GLU A 82 -19.46 0.36 10.18
N LEU A 83 -19.42 0.90 8.94
CA LEU A 83 -20.59 1.49 8.30
C LEU A 83 -21.69 0.45 7.99
N VAL A 84 -21.32 -0.76 7.62
CA VAL A 84 -22.27 -1.85 7.37
C VAL A 84 -22.88 -2.38 8.67
N GLY A 85 -22.14 -2.31 9.77
CA GLY A 85 -22.61 -2.70 11.12
C GLY A 85 -22.85 -4.19 11.29
N LYS A 86 -22.26 -5.04 10.45
CA LYS A 86 -22.35 -6.51 10.51
C LYS A 86 -20.97 -7.11 10.36
N GLU A 87 -20.76 -8.25 10.99
CA GLU A 87 -19.53 -9.04 10.75
C GLU A 87 -19.53 -9.55 9.30
N PRO A 88 -18.43 -9.29 8.57
CA PRO A 88 -18.36 -9.69 7.17
C PRO A 88 -18.21 -11.22 7.06
N SER A 89 -19.00 -11.84 6.20
CA SER A 89 -18.78 -13.22 5.81
C SER A 89 -17.74 -13.32 4.68
N LYS A 90 -17.71 -12.30 3.84
CA LYS A 90 -16.82 -12.21 2.70
C LYS A 90 -16.60 -10.76 2.30
N ILE A 91 -15.37 -10.44 1.88
CA ILE A 91 -15.00 -9.13 1.35
C ILE A 91 -14.48 -9.31 -0.06
N ARG A 92 -14.92 -8.47 -0.98
CA ARG A 92 -14.36 -8.40 -2.34
C ARG A 92 -13.64 -7.07 -2.52
N LEU A 93 -12.39 -7.17 -2.94
CA LEU A 93 -11.55 -6.03 -3.33
C LEU A 93 -11.50 -5.96 -4.84
N PHE A 94 -11.92 -4.84 -5.40
CA PHE A 94 -11.88 -4.63 -6.84
C PHE A 94 -10.73 -3.70 -7.21
N VAL A 95 -9.76 -4.23 -7.98
CA VAL A 95 -8.67 -3.43 -8.54
C VAL A 95 -9.24 -2.53 -9.62
N ALA A 96 -8.86 -1.26 -9.60
CA ALA A 96 -9.34 -0.30 -10.59
C ALA A 96 -9.00 -0.74 -12.03
N PRO A 97 -9.87 -0.44 -13.01
CA PRO A 97 -9.64 -0.84 -14.40
C PRO A 97 -8.47 -0.09 -15.02
N GLU A 98 -7.79 -0.74 -15.97
CA GLU A 98 -6.57 -0.25 -16.64
C GLU A 98 -6.72 1.17 -17.22
N TRP A 99 -7.88 1.50 -17.79
CA TRP A 99 -8.11 2.82 -18.38
C TRP A 99 -7.94 3.97 -17.36
N LYS A 100 -8.14 3.73 -16.06
CA LYS A 100 -7.91 4.75 -15.02
C LYS A 100 -6.44 5.02 -14.79
N TYR A 101 -5.60 3.98 -14.80
CA TYR A 101 -4.14 4.11 -14.70
C TYR A 101 -3.57 4.85 -15.91
N LEU A 102 -4.02 4.48 -17.11
CA LEU A 102 -3.66 5.17 -18.34
C LEU A 102 -4.09 6.65 -18.30
N THR A 103 -5.32 6.92 -17.88
CA THR A 103 -5.82 8.30 -17.73
C THR A 103 -5.01 9.09 -16.74
N TYR A 104 -4.66 8.48 -15.61
CA TYR A 104 -3.86 9.14 -14.58
C TYR A 104 -2.47 9.52 -15.11
N SER A 105 -1.78 8.62 -15.79
CA SER A 105 -0.45 8.88 -16.37
C SER A 105 -0.49 9.97 -17.43
N GLU A 106 -1.49 9.94 -18.32
CA GLU A 106 -1.70 10.96 -19.35
C GLU A 106 -2.02 12.35 -18.72
N PHE A 107 -2.82 12.35 -17.64
CA PHE A 107 -3.14 13.55 -16.87
C PHE A 107 -1.89 14.17 -16.21
N LYS A 108 -1.04 13.34 -15.61
CA LYS A 108 0.24 13.78 -15.01
C LYS A 108 1.19 14.32 -16.07
N ALA A 109 1.18 13.75 -17.27
CA ALA A 109 1.93 14.26 -18.42
C ALA A 109 1.37 15.59 -19.00
N GLY A 110 0.30 16.14 -18.40
CA GLY A 110 -0.28 17.42 -18.81
C GLY A 110 -1.14 17.37 -20.06
N LYS A 111 -1.54 16.17 -20.51
CA LYS A 111 -2.40 16.03 -21.68
C LYS A 111 -3.84 16.43 -21.38
N ASP A 112 -4.48 17.07 -22.32
CA ASP A 112 -5.91 17.39 -22.26
C ASP A 112 -6.79 16.20 -22.66
N ILE A 113 -8.08 16.29 -22.38
CA ILE A 113 -9.05 15.24 -22.73
C ILE A 113 -9.05 14.93 -24.22
N GLY A 114 -8.85 15.95 -25.07
CA GLY A 114 -8.80 15.79 -26.54
C GLY A 114 -7.61 14.94 -26.98
N ALA A 115 -6.45 15.12 -26.35
CA ALA A 115 -5.26 14.30 -26.59
C ALA A 115 -5.45 12.86 -26.08
N MET A 116 -6.02 12.70 -24.89
CA MET A 116 -6.32 11.37 -24.30
C MET A 116 -7.28 10.56 -25.17
N MET A 117 -8.27 11.21 -25.79
CA MET A 117 -9.25 10.57 -26.68
C MET A 117 -8.67 10.06 -27.99
N LYS A 118 -7.42 10.37 -28.33
CA LYS A 118 -6.71 9.77 -29.46
C LYS A 118 -6.26 8.34 -29.15
N ASN A 119 -6.13 7.98 -27.88
CA ASN A 119 -5.87 6.62 -27.47
C ASN A 119 -7.14 5.77 -27.62
N SER A 120 -7.04 4.65 -28.36
CA SER A 120 -8.17 3.76 -28.67
C SER A 120 -8.84 3.19 -27.43
N ASP A 121 -8.03 2.88 -26.41
CA ASP A 121 -8.50 2.25 -25.17
C ASP A 121 -9.23 3.22 -24.27
N LEU A 122 -8.74 4.45 -24.18
CA LEU A 122 -9.43 5.52 -23.46
C LEU A 122 -10.71 5.98 -24.17
N LYS A 123 -10.76 5.92 -25.49
CA LYS A 123 -11.94 6.29 -26.28
C LYS A 123 -13.17 5.43 -25.97
N LYS A 124 -12.98 4.15 -25.63
CA LYS A 124 -14.07 3.24 -25.24
C LYS A 124 -14.80 3.72 -23.98
N HIS A 125 -14.11 4.46 -23.11
CA HIS A 125 -14.58 4.95 -21.81
C HIS A 125 -14.85 6.47 -21.82
N ALA A 126 -15.14 7.08 -22.97
CA ALA A 126 -15.22 8.53 -23.17
C ALA A 126 -16.07 9.29 -22.14
N LYS A 127 -17.25 8.76 -21.77
CA LYS A 127 -18.15 9.39 -20.80
C LYS A 127 -17.60 9.36 -19.38
N GLU A 128 -16.97 8.25 -19.01
CA GLU A 128 -16.38 8.02 -17.68
C GLU A 128 -15.07 8.77 -17.56
N LEU A 129 -14.27 8.79 -18.62
CA LEU A 129 -13.01 9.50 -18.73
C LEU A 129 -13.21 11.00 -18.41
N ALA A 130 -14.18 11.67 -19.03
CA ALA A 130 -14.41 13.08 -18.80
C ALA A 130 -14.74 13.38 -17.32
N LYS A 131 -15.58 12.54 -16.69
CA LYS A 131 -15.90 12.65 -15.26
C LYS A 131 -14.69 12.37 -14.38
N TYR A 132 -13.87 11.39 -14.78
CA TYR A 132 -12.68 11.03 -14.03
C TYR A 132 -11.62 12.13 -14.07
N VAL A 133 -11.32 12.69 -15.25
CA VAL A 133 -10.40 13.81 -15.41
C VAL A 133 -10.85 15.03 -14.61
N GLN A 134 -12.16 15.36 -14.60
CA GLN A 134 -12.69 16.44 -13.76
C GLN A 134 -12.44 16.19 -12.26
N ARG A 135 -12.52 14.93 -11.82
CA ARG A 135 -12.22 14.53 -10.45
C ARG A 135 -10.73 14.68 -10.13
N LEU A 136 -9.85 14.26 -11.04
CA LEU A 136 -8.41 14.45 -10.92
C LEU A 136 -8.03 15.94 -10.85
N HIS A 137 -8.65 16.80 -11.65
CA HIS A 137 -8.44 18.26 -11.59
C HIS A 137 -8.77 18.85 -10.23
N LYS A 138 -9.87 18.43 -9.60
CA LYS A 138 -10.28 18.90 -8.26
C LYS A 138 -9.29 18.49 -7.18
N ARG A 139 -8.61 17.36 -7.35
CA ARG A 139 -7.65 16.79 -6.39
C ARG A 139 -6.19 16.96 -6.81
N LYS A 140 -5.91 17.81 -7.79
CA LYS A 140 -4.58 17.94 -8.42
C LYS A 140 -3.42 18.09 -7.43
N PHE A 141 -3.62 18.80 -6.33
CA PHE A 141 -2.60 19.03 -5.30
C PHE A 141 -2.42 17.86 -4.32
N GLU A 142 -3.33 16.89 -4.31
CA GLU A 142 -3.31 15.70 -3.44
C GLU A 142 -2.83 14.45 -4.18
N LEU A 143 -2.59 14.57 -5.50
CA LEU A 143 -2.22 13.42 -6.32
C LEU A 143 -0.74 13.07 -6.11
N PRO A 144 -0.41 11.80 -5.80
CA PRO A 144 0.97 11.37 -5.65
C PRO A 144 1.75 11.54 -6.96
N GLU A 145 3.05 11.79 -6.84
CA GLU A 145 3.94 11.91 -8.01
C GLU A 145 4.20 10.55 -8.64
N VAL A 146 4.46 9.56 -7.82
CA VAL A 146 4.67 8.18 -8.21
C VAL A 146 3.46 7.34 -7.86
N ILE A 147 3.08 6.44 -8.74
CA ILE A 147 2.01 5.47 -8.55
C ILE A 147 2.50 4.08 -8.96
N LEU A 148 1.92 3.07 -8.36
CA LEU A 148 2.04 1.70 -8.83
C LEU A 148 1.19 1.48 -10.08
N SER A 149 1.66 0.67 -11.01
CA SER A 149 0.85 0.15 -12.12
C SER A 149 -0.26 -0.76 -11.59
N LYS A 150 -1.26 -1.06 -12.43
CA LYS A 150 -2.34 -2.01 -12.07
C LYS A 150 -1.78 -3.36 -11.61
N GLU A 151 -0.77 -3.87 -12.32
CA GLU A 151 -0.12 -5.16 -12.01
C GLU A 151 0.62 -5.12 -10.67
N GLU A 152 1.36 -4.02 -10.39
CA GLU A 152 2.05 -3.83 -9.12
C GLU A 152 1.05 -3.69 -7.95
N VAL A 153 -0.05 -2.95 -8.14
CA VAL A 153 -1.14 -2.85 -7.16
C VAL A 153 -1.75 -4.22 -6.89
N ARG A 154 -2.04 -4.99 -7.94
CA ARG A 154 -2.57 -6.34 -7.81
C ARG A 154 -1.63 -7.25 -7.04
N LYS A 155 -0.36 -7.26 -7.41
CA LYS A 155 0.68 -8.06 -6.76
C LYS A 155 0.82 -7.70 -5.27
N ALA A 156 0.91 -6.42 -4.94
CA ALA A 156 0.99 -5.98 -3.55
C ALA A 156 -0.23 -6.43 -2.73
N LEU A 157 -1.45 -6.31 -3.29
CA LEU A 157 -2.66 -6.78 -2.62
C LEU A 157 -2.69 -8.31 -2.48
N GLU A 158 -2.22 -9.07 -3.47
CA GLU A 158 -2.12 -10.54 -3.40
C GLU A 158 -1.15 -10.98 -2.30
N GLU A 159 0.01 -10.34 -2.19
CA GLU A 159 1.01 -10.61 -1.14
C GLU A 159 0.46 -10.32 0.27
N GLY A 160 -0.33 -9.26 0.43
CA GLY A 160 -0.96 -8.90 1.71
C GLY A 160 -2.26 -9.66 2.03
N LEU A 161 -2.80 -10.45 1.09
CA LEU A 161 -4.15 -11.02 1.18
C LEU A 161 -4.33 -11.94 2.39
N GLU A 162 -3.40 -12.87 2.61
CA GLU A 162 -3.48 -13.83 3.71
C GLU A 162 -3.42 -13.16 5.08
N GLN A 163 -2.64 -12.10 5.19
CA GLN A 163 -2.56 -11.31 6.40
C GLN A 163 -3.89 -10.57 6.66
N MET A 164 -4.47 -9.96 5.62
CA MET A 164 -5.77 -9.30 5.74
C MET A 164 -6.87 -10.31 6.09
N LYS A 165 -6.89 -11.52 5.53
CA LYS A 165 -7.83 -12.58 5.90
C LYS A 165 -7.73 -12.94 7.38
N THR A 166 -6.51 -13.06 7.89
CA THR A 166 -6.26 -13.35 9.32
C THR A 166 -6.74 -12.21 10.21
N GLU A 167 -6.48 -10.96 9.81
CA GLU A 167 -6.85 -9.77 10.57
C GLU A 167 -8.39 -9.59 10.66
N PHE A 168 -9.09 -9.80 9.55
CA PHE A 168 -10.54 -9.57 9.46
C PHE A 168 -11.38 -10.82 9.75
N GLY A 169 -10.75 -12.00 9.85
CA GLY A 169 -11.43 -13.26 10.18
C GLY A 169 -12.45 -13.72 9.12
N CYS A 170 -12.33 -13.26 7.88
CA CYS A 170 -13.25 -13.59 6.79
C CYS A 170 -12.51 -13.87 5.48
N ASP A 171 -13.21 -14.49 4.50
CA ASP A 171 -12.67 -14.67 3.16
C ASP A 171 -12.57 -13.34 2.42
N ILE A 172 -11.40 -13.09 1.81
CA ILE A 172 -11.15 -11.90 1.00
C ILE A 172 -10.78 -12.32 -0.41
N GLN A 173 -11.50 -11.79 -1.38
CA GLN A 173 -11.26 -12.06 -2.80
C GLN A 173 -10.80 -10.80 -3.51
N LEU A 174 -9.73 -10.94 -4.28
CA LEU A 174 -9.23 -9.90 -5.17
C LEU A 174 -9.74 -10.16 -6.59
N ILE A 175 -10.40 -9.17 -7.17
CA ILE A 175 -11.07 -9.26 -8.47
C ILE A 175 -10.71 -8.01 -9.27
N ASP A 176 -10.44 -8.18 -10.57
CA ASP A 176 -10.31 -7.02 -11.44
C ASP A 176 -11.70 -6.43 -11.72
N ALA A 177 -11.80 -5.09 -11.70
CA ALA A 177 -13.07 -4.42 -11.89
C ALA A 177 -13.69 -4.73 -13.28
N GLU A 178 -12.86 -5.07 -14.26
CA GLU A 178 -13.26 -5.41 -15.63
C GLU A 178 -13.91 -6.80 -15.71
N ASP A 179 -13.59 -7.69 -14.77
CA ASP A 179 -14.10 -9.08 -14.72
C ASP A 179 -15.34 -9.21 -13.83
N SER A 180 -15.91 -8.10 -13.37
CA SER A 180 -17.05 -8.11 -12.46
C SER A 180 -18.22 -7.29 -12.97
N ASP A 181 -19.41 -7.90 -12.95
CA ASP A 181 -20.69 -7.21 -13.21
C ASP A 181 -21.19 -6.39 -12.01
N ASN A 182 -20.43 -6.33 -10.92
CA ASN A 182 -20.85 -5.59 -9.74
C ASN A 182 -20.74 -4.07 -9.99
N GLU A 183 -21.84 -3.34 -9.78
CA GLU A 183 -21.87 -1.88 -9.95
C GLU A 183 -20.80 -1.14 -9.13
N LYS A 184 -20.38 -1.70 -8.00
CA LYS A 184 -19.34 -1.10 -7.15
C LYS A 184 -17.91 -1.35 -7.65
N ALA A 185 -17.70 -2.33 -8.55
CA ALA A 185 -16.37 -2.61 -9.10
C ALA A 185 -15.74 -1.39 -9.77
N GLY A 186 -16.56 -0.61 -10.48
CA GLY A 186 -16.12 0.65 -11.11
C GLY A 186 -15.79 1.80 -10.15
N ALA A 187 -16.08 1.68 -8.85
CA ALA A 187 -15.83 2.73 -7.87
C ALA A 187 -14.37 2.84 -7.45
N GLY A 188 -13.55 1.79 -7.62
CA GLY A 188 -12.11 1.80 -7.33
C GLY A 188 -11.38 2.92 -8.08
N ASP A 189 -10.31 3.42 -7.49
CA ASP A 189 -9.44 4.46 -8.06
C ASP A 189 -7.99 3.94 -8.11
N VAL A 190 -7.12 4.66 -8.78
CA VAL A 190 -5.68 4.38 -8.81
C VAL A 190 -5.17 4.31 -7.36
N MET A 191 -4.43 3.26 -7.00
CA MET A 191 -3.94 3.00 -5.65
C MET A 191 -5.03 2.88 -4.56
N LYS A 192 -6.29 2.70 -4.97
CA LYS A 192 -7.42 2.59 -4.05
C LYS A 192 -8.45 1.58 -4.56
N PRO A 193 -8.38 0.30 -4.16
CA PRO A 193 -9.35 -0.71 -4.56
C PRO A 193 -10.75 -0.37 -4.02
N ALA A 194 -11.79 -0.72 -4.77
CA ALA A 194 -13.14 -0.66 -4.23
C ALA A 194 -13.41 -1.85 -3.31
N ILE A 195 -14.13 -1.60 -2.23
CA ILE A 195 -14.42 -2.60 -1.19
C ILE A 195 -15.90 -2.91 -1.20
N PHE A 196 -16.23 -4.19 -1.27
CA PHE A 196 -17.59 -4.68 -1.15
C PHE A 196 -17.65 -5.76 -0.06
N VAL A 197 -18.52 -5.55 0.93
CA VAL A 197 -18.70 -6.42 2.10
C VAL A 197 -20.02 -7.17 1.95
N GLU A 198 -19.98 -8.51 2.12
CA GLU A 198 -21.14 -9.42 2.14
C GLU A 198 -21.40 -10.00 3.50
#